data_4a7dcccd6c7df995fd350d4c491dfa69
#
_entry.id   4a7dcccd6c7df995fd350d4c491dfa69
#
_cell.length_a   1.000
_cell.length_b   1.000
_cell.length_c   1.000
_cell.angle_alpha   90.00
_cell.angle_beta   90.00
_cell.angle_gamma   90.00
#
_symmetry.space_group_name_H-M   'P 1'
#
loop_
_entity.id
_entity.type
_entity.pdbx_description
1 polymer ?
#
loop_
_entity_poly.entity_id
_entity_poly.type
_entity_poly.pdbx_seq_one_letter_code
_entity_poly.pdbx_strand_id
1 'polypeptide(L)'
;TGPSGPTGPTGATGPSGATGPSGPTGPSGATGPSGPTGPTGATGPSGPTGPTGPTGPTGATGPSGEAGAAGTTGATGIAATVRIGTVTTANPEQDAAVTNSGTDQNAIFDFVIPRGATGTSGAPVEFLSAYSTPPQPGNSGTALIFDKNGNSAGTAVSHTENTSEISIQEPGFYEVSFHGTAAPASGVTFPLAVLFYLQQQGSTVAGAASSHTFHTSSDAANLSFSQIIDVTDTPAVLEVIGSGGNFIYSNIGITVQKIGENS
;
A
#
# COMPACT_ATOMS: atom_id res chain seq x y z
N THR A 1 -90.97 -10.80 27.63
CA THR A 1 -89.50 -10.70 27.72
C THR A 1 -88.86 -10.99 26.39
N GLY A 2 -88.44 -9.93 25.67
CA GLY A 2 -87.77 -10.10 24.40
C GLY A 2 -86.32 -10.72 24.56
N PRO A 3 -85.79 -11.31 23.51
CA PRO A 3 -84.45 -11.86 23.55
C PRO A 3 -83.41 -10.77 23.87
N SER A 4 -82.39 -11.11 24.62
CA SER A 4 -81.30 -10.23 24.88
C SER A 4 -80.67 -9.77 23.58
N GLY A 5 -80.38 -8.51 23.44
CA GLY A 5 -79.67 -7.95 22.30
C GLY A 5 -78.26 -8.58 22.14
N PRO A 6 -77.71 -8.60 20.95
CA PRO A 6 -76.43 -9.17 20.74
C PRO A 6 -75.36 -8.38 21.55
N THR A 7 -74.38 -9.10 22.02
CA THR A 7 -73.23 -8.53 22.70
C THR A 7 -72.51 -7.55 21.73
N GLY A 8 -72.19 -6.34 22.17
CA GLY A 8 -71.51 -5.39 21.34
C GLY A 8 -70.10 -5.94 20.89
N PRO A 9 -69.59 -5.49 19.79
CA PRO A 9 -68.32 -5.92 19.29
C PRO A 9 -67.19 -5.53 20.30
N THR A 10 -66.22 -6.40 20.39
CA THR A 10 -65.01 -6.14 21.21
C THR A 10 -64.38 -4.82 20.74
N GLY A 11 -64.04 -3.95 21.65
CA GLY A 11 -63.36 -2.68 21.32
C GLY A 11 -62.09 -2.93 20.51
N ALA A 12 -61.84 -2.06 19.56
CA ALA A 12 -60.65 -2.16 18.74
C ALA A 12 -59.40 -2.08 19.61
N THR A 13 -58.42 -2.89 19.29
CA THR A 13 -57.07 -2.81 19.93
C THR A 13 -56.52 -1.39 19.72
N GLY A 14 -56.08 -0.77 20.77
CA GLY A 14 -55.45 0.56 20.71
C GLY A 14 -54.28 0.58 19.73
N PRO A 15 -54.06 1.68 19.02
CA PRO A 15 -52.93 1.80 18.12
C PRO A 15 -51.61 1.60 18.91
N SER A 16 -50.66 0.94 18.31
CA SER A 16 -49.30 0.85 18.88
C SER A 16 -48.77 2.25 19.18
N GLY A 17 -48.18 2.43 20.37
CA GLY A 17 -47.59 3.69 20.74
C GLY A 17 -46.63 4.17 19.66
N ALA A 18 -46.63 5.45 19.40
CA ALA A 18 -45.73 6.05 18.43
C ALA A 18 -44.26 5.78 18.87
N THR A 19 -43.44 5.34 17.92
CA THR A 19 -42.04 5.23 18.12
C THR A 19 -41.49 6.62 18.50
N GLY A 20 -40.77 6.70 19.61
CA GLY A 20 -40.15 7.97 20.05
C GLY A 20 -39.27 8.55 18.93
N PRO A 21 -39.22 9.83 18.80
CA PRO A 21 -38.34 10.46 17.81
C PRO A 21 -36.92 9.97 17.98
N SER A 22 -36.30 9.55 16.87
CA SER A 22 -34.88 9.25 16.87
C SER A 22 -34.11 10.45 17.43
N GLY A 23 -33.24 10.19 18.39
CA GLY A 23 -32.36 11.24 18.90
C GLY A 23 -31.54 11.83 17.75
N PRO A 24 -31.10 13.08 17.91
CA PRO A 24 -30.28 13.71 16.88
C PRO A 24 -29.08 12.83 16.56
N THR A 25 -28.89 12.57 15.30
CA THR A 25 -27.72 11.86 14.79
C THR A 25 -26.49 12.68 15.16
N GLY A 26 -25.65 12.15 15.99
CA GLY A 26 -24.37 12.75 16.28
C GLY A 26 -23.51 12.78 15.01
N PRO A 27 -22.70 13.81 14.81
CA PRO A 27 -21.82 13.83 13.65
C PRO A 27 -20.90 12.61 13.71
N SER A 28 -21.02 11.72 12.73
CA SER A 28 -20.11 10.61 12.43
C SER A 28 -19.76 9.69 13.61
N GLY A 29 -20.72 9.31 14.41
CA GLY A 29 -20.55 8.26 15.41
C GLY A 29 -21.36 7.02 15.00
N ALA A 30 -20.87 5.86 15.32
CA ALA A 30 -21.66 4.65 15.18
C ALA A 30 -23.00 4.81 15.92
N THR A 31 -24.09 4.56 15.24
CA THR A 31 -25.42 4.56 15.83
C THR A 31 -25.41 3.54 16.97
N GLY A 32 -25.59 4.00 18.18
CA GLY A 32 -25.78 3.10 19.34
C GLY A 32 -27.01 2.19 19.10
N PRO A 33 -27.03 1.01 19.65
CA PRO A 33 -28.18 0.14 19.56
C PRO A 33 -29.42 0.85 20.08
N SER A 34 -30.48 0.83 19.31
CA SER A 34 -31.78 1.31 19.76
C SER A 34 -32.16 0.64 21.07
N GLY A 35 -32.57 1.40 22.04
CA GLY A 35 -33.10 0.85 23.28
C GLY A 35 -34.25 -0.10 22.97
N PRO A 36 -34.48 -1.11 23.82
CA PRO A 36 -35.58 -2.04 23.60
C PRO A 36 -36.87 -1.28 23.55
N THR A 37 -37.68 -1.61 22.58
CA THR A 37 -39.06 -1.09 22.44
C THR A 37 -39.78 -1.39 23.74
N GLY A 38 -40.42 -0.40 24.34
CA GLY A 38 -41.23 -0.62 25.53
C GLY A 38 -42.32 -1.65 25.25
N PRO A 39 -42.74 -2.42 26.23
CA PRO A 39 -43.80 -3.41 26.05
C PRO A 39 -45.06 -2.73 25.55
N THR A 40 -45.73 -3.38 24.61
CA THR A 40 -47.01 -2.94 24.12
C THR A 40 -47.98 -2.76 25.29
N GLY A 41 -48.63 -1.63 25.37
CA GLY A 41 -49.63 -1.37 26.40
C GLY A 41 -50.70 -2.50 26.42
N ALA A 42 -51.17 -2.84 27.57
CA ALA A 42 -52.22 -3.84 27.69
C ALA A 42 -53.47 -3.41 26.93
N THR A 43 -54.05 -4.34 26.22
CA THR A 43 -55.35 -4.12 25.57
C THR A 43 -56.36 -3.65 26.60
N GLY A 44 -57.05 -2.58 26.31
CA GLY A 44 -58.09 -2.08 27.21
C GLY A 44 -59.20 -3.16 27.42
N PRO A 45 -59.79 -3.17 28.58
CA PRO A 45 -60.87 -4.10 28.86
C PRO A 45 -62.02 -3.90 27.83
N SER A 46 -62.62 -4.99 27.47
CA SER A 46 -63.84 -4.93 26.65
C SER A 46 -64.88 -4.02 27.30
N GLY A 47 -65.45 -3.14 26.50
CA GLY A 47 -66.54 -2.28 27.00
C GLY A 47 -67.64 -3.09 27.66
N PRO A 48 -68.36 -2.54 28.62
CA PRO A 48 -69.45 -3.19 29.28
C PRO A 48 -70.53 -3.59 28.20
N THR A 49 -71.06 -4.75 28.46
CA THR A 49 -72.20 -5.22 27.66
C THR A 49 -73.33 -4.15 27.71
N GLY A 50 -73.79 -3.72 26.58
CA GLY A 50 -74.88 -2.72 26.55
C GLY A 50 -76.07 -3.25 27.32
N PRO A 51 -76.87 -2.35 27.94
CA PRO A 51 -78.06 -2.77 28.67
C PRO A 51 -79.05 -3.54 27.76
N THR A 52 -79.64 -4.56 28.34
CA THR A 52 -80.70 -5.31 27.67
C THR A 52 -81.78 -4.32 27.20
N GLY A 53 -82.00 -4.26 25.89
CA GLY A 53 -83.01 -3.32 25.38
C GLY A 53 -84.38 -3.76 25.83
N PRO A 54 -85.29 -2.84 26.13
CA PRO A 54 -86.71 -3.13 26.21
C PRO A 54 -87.16 -3.67 24.87
N THR A 55 -88.13 -4.56 24.89
CA THR A 55 -88.68 -5.23 23.75
C THR A 55 -88.88 -4.28 22.57
N GLY A 56 -87.95 -4.28 21.62
CA GLY A 56 -87.98 -3.33 20.50
C GLY A 56 -86.85 -3.66 19.51
N PRO A 57 -86.81 -3.04 18.37
CA PRO A 57 -85.81 -3.35 17.34
C PRO A 57 -84.41 -3.20 17.90
N THR A 58 -83.57 -4.15 17.61
CA THR A 58 -82.15 -4.34 17.84
C THR A 58 -81.46 -3.26 18.67
N GLY A 59 -81.03 -3.62 19.89
CA GLY A 59 -80.32 -2.69 20.77
C GLY A 59 -79.17 -2.00 20.05
N ALA A 60 -78.94 -0.75 20.33
CA ALA A 60 -77.78 0.01 19.79
C ALA A 60 -76.47 -0.65 20.16
N THR A 61 -75.64 -0.74 19.19
CA THR A 61 -74.24 -1.17 19.42
C THR A 61 -73.66 -0.30 20.52
N GLY A 62 -73.16 -0.90 21.62
CA GLY A 62 -72.46 -0.18 22.68
C GLY A 62 -71.33 0.70 22.14
N PRO A 63 -71.04 1.82 22.76
CA PRO A 63 -69.94 2.65 22.34
C PRO A 63 -68.64 1.86 22.42
N SER A 64 -67.82 2.01 21.43
CA SER A 64 -66.48 1.46 21.45
C SER A 64 -65.81 1.84 22.76
N GLY A 65 -65.15 0.90 23.44
CA GLY A 65 -64.36 1.21 24.62
C GLY A 65 -63.31 2.28 24.25
N GLU A 66 -63.00 3.09 25.21
CA GLU A 66 -61.94 4.09 25.04
C GLU A 66 -60.60 3.37 24.72
N ALA A 67 -59.85 3.99 23.81
CA ALA A 67 -58.49 3.49 23.53
C ALA A 67 -57.70 3.41 24.81
N GLY A 68 -57.06 2.29 25.06
CA GLY A 68 -56.13 2.14 26.17
C GLY A 68 -55.10 3.28 26.18
N ALA A 69 -54.73 3.74 27.36
CA ALA A 69 -53.66 4.74 27.47
C ALA A 69 -52.38 4.24 26.80
N ALA A 70 -51.80 5.10 26.00
CA ALA A 70 -50.50 4.77 25.44
C ALA A 70 -49.51 4.41 26.56
N GLY A 71 -48.77 3.32 26.37
CA GLY A 71 -47.72 2.93 27.30
C GLY A 71 -46.77 4.11 27.53
N THR A 72 -46.27 4.22 28.73
CA THR A 72 -45.30 5.26 29.04
C THR A 72 -44.05 5.05 28.18
N THR A 73 -43.59 6.11 27.57
CA THR A 73 -42.31 6.09 26.84
C THR A 73 -41.24 5.54 27.75
N GLY A 74 -40.48 4.56 27.30
CA GLY A 74 -39.35 4.04 28.03
C GLY A 74 -38.41 5.19 28.46
N ALA A 75 -37.79 5.07 29.60
CA ALA A 75 -36.86 6.06 30.07
C ALA A 75 -35.79 6.30 29.01
N THR A 76 -35.50 7.53 28.69
CA THR A 76 -34.39 7.90 27.82
C THR A 76 -33.11 7.34 28.43
N GLY A 77 -32.36 6.57 27.64
CA GLY A 77 -31.07 6.09 28.09
C GLY A 77 -30.19 7.25 28.55
N ILE A 78 -29.50 7.05 29.65
CA ILE A 78 -28.53 8.04 30.12
C ILE A 78 -27.45 8.16 29.05
N ALA A 79 -27.21 9.37 28.54
CA ALA A 79 -26.13 9.60 27.59
C ALA A 79 -24.80 9.22 28.23
N ALA A 80 -24.10 8.25 27.61
CA ALA A 80 -22.76 7.93 28.02
C ALA A 80 -21.81 9.07 27.62
N THR A 81 -20.89 9.42 28.48
CA THR A 81 -19.81 10.34 28.17
C THR A 81 -18.57 9.57 27.78
N VAL A 82 -17.90 10.03 26.73
CA VAL A 82 -16.63 9.46 26.29
C VAL A 82 -15.57 10.55 26.38
N ARG A 83 -14.45 10.22 26.98
CA ARG A 83 -13.28 11.08 27.05
C ARG A 83 -12.06 10.33 26.54
N ILE A 84 -11.14 11.04 25.96
CA ILE A 84 -9.82 10.55 25.66
C ILE A 84 -8.98 10.71 26.92
N GLY A 85 -8.41 9.63 27.40
CA GLY A 85 -7.48 9.59 28.52
C GLY A 85 -6.04 9.83 28.05
N THR A 86 -5.15 8.94 28.44
CA THR A 86 -3.73 9.01 28.09
C THR A 86 -3.51 8.47 26.67
N VAL A 87 -2.74 9.22 25.87
CA VAL A 87 -2.25 8.74 24.58
C VAL A 87 -0.75 8.50 24.71
N THR A 88 -0.34 7.25 24.66
CA THR A 88 1.08 6.83 24.76
C THR A 88 1.57 6.36 23.40
N THR A 89 2.71 6.92 22.98
CA THR A 89 3.41 6.42 21.79
C THR A 89 4.29 5.24 22.18
N ALA A 90 4.10 4.10 21.55
CA ALA A 90 4.86 2.89 21.79
C ALA A 90 5.92 2.62 20.71
N ASN A 91 6.76 1.62 20.94
CA ASN A 91 7.70 1.14 19.94
C ASN A 91 6.99 0.43 18.78
N PRO A 92 7.60 0.36 17.59
CA PRO A 92 6.97 -0.22 16.40
C PRO A 92 6.54 -1.68 16.54
N GLU A 93 7.21 -2.44 17.39
CA GLU A 93 6.94 -3.87 17.62
C GLU A 93 5.85 -4.13 18.67
N GLN A 94 5.32 -3.08 19.28
CA GLN A 94 4.26 -3.20 20.27
C GLN A 94 2.90 -3.08 19.59
N ASP A 95 1.96 -3.93 19.98
CA ASP A 95 0.61 -3.88 19.44
C ASP A 95 -0.12 -2.58 19.86
N ALA A 96 -0.95 -2.07 18.96
CA ALA A 96 -1.86 -1.00 19.28
C ALA A 96 -2.90 -1.49 20.30
N ALA A 97 -3.12 -0.72 21.34
CA ALA A 97 -4.09 -1.07 22.37
C ALA A 97 -4.98 0.11 22.73
N VAL A 98 -6.21 -0.21 23.09
CA VAL A 98 -7.17 0.74 23.65
C VAL A 98 -7.72 0.12 24.91
N THR A 99 -7.61 0.84 26.00
CA THR A 99 -8.11 0.40 27.32
C THR A 99 -9.11 1.40 27.85
N ASN A 100 -10.27 0.94 28.30
CA ASN A 100 -11.21 1.80 29.01
C ASN A 100 -10.84 1.81 30.51
N SER A 101 -10.28 2.90 30.99
CA SER A 101 -9.98 3.14 32.40
C SER A 101 -11.14 3.78 33.17
N GLY A 102 -12.23 4.11 32.47
CA GLY A 102 -13.45 4.66 33.05
C GLY A 102 -14.50 3.57 33.36
N THR A 103 -15.74 4.01 33.43
CA THR A 103 -16.91 3.14 33.61
C THR A 103 -17.72 3.05 32.31
N ASP A 104 -18.68 2.12 32.25
CA ASP A 104 -19.55 1.96 31.07
C ASP A 104 -20.34 3.24 30.72
N GLN A 105 -20.59 4.10 31.69
CA GLN A 105 -21.34 5.36 31.49
C GLN A 105 -20.42 6.58 31.33
N ASN A 106 -19.20 6.49 31.82
CA ASN A 106 -18.19 7.54 31.67
C ASN A 106 -16.88 6.88 31.22
N ALA A 107 -16.84 6.51 29.94
CA ALA A 107 -15.70 5.83 29.36
C ALA A 107 -14.52 6.80 29.19
N ILE A 108 -13.34 6.35 29.59
CA ILE A 108 -12.06 7.02 29.38
C ILE A 108 -11.19 6.06 28.60
N PHE A 109 -10.93 6.38 27.35
CA PHE A 109 -10.10 5.51 26.51
C PHE A 109 -8.66 5.99 26.52
N ASP A 110 -7.79 5.13 27.04
CA ASP A 110 -6.35 5.26 26.94
C ASP A 110 -5.85 4.51 25.69
N PHE A 111 -4.98 5.17 24.93
CA PHE A 111 -4.47 4.64 23.67
C PHE A 111 -2.99 4.36 23.77
N VAL A 112 -2.58 3.20 23.29
CA VAL A 112 -1.19 2.89 22.97
C VAL A 112 -1.09 2.86 21.44
N ILE A 113 -0.36 3.81 20.88
CA ILE A 113 -0.20 3.95 19.43
C ILE A 113 1.25 3.61 19.10
N PRO A 114 1.54 2.47 18.46
CA PRO A 114 2.87 2.17 17.97
C PRO A 114 3.31 3.22 16.95
N ARG A 115 4.55 3.65 17.05
CA ARG A 115 5.17 4.37 15.93
C ARG A 115 5.21 3.44 14.73
N GLY A 116 5.06 3.98 13.53
CA GLY A 116 5.46 3.23 12.34
C GLY A 116 6.89 2.73 12.52
N ALA A 117 7.17 1.51 12.09
CA ALA A 117 8.55 1.05 12.01
C ALA A 117 9.35 2.16 11.34
N THR A 118 10.49 2.52 11.94
CA THR A 118 11.47 3.31 11.21
C THR A 118 11.69 2.54 9.93
N GLY A 119 11.35 3.13 8.77
CA GLY A 119 11.70 2.51 7.51
C GLY A 119 13.13 2.04 7.66
N THR A 120 13.41 0.80 7.31
CA THR A 120 14.79 0.31 7.25
C THR A 120 15.57 1.47 6.63
N SER A 121 16.52 2.02 7.36
CA SER A 121 17.46 2.99 6.79
C SER A 121 17.81 2.40 5.45
N GLY A 122 17.43 3.10 4.35
CA GLY A 122 17.57 2.55 3.02
C GLY A 122 18.89 1.82 2.96
N ALA A 123 18.90 0.61 2.42
CA ALA A 123 20.11 -0.21 2.37
C ALA A 123 21.26 0.73 2.05
N PRO A 124 22.39 0.67 2.75
CA PRO A 124 23.50 1.58 2.51
C PRO A 124 23.72 1.66 1.01
N VAL A 125 23.83 2.87 0.50
CA VAL A 125 24.00 3.05 -0.94
C VAL A 125 25.31 2.38 -1.32
N GLU A 126 25.22 1.27 -2.05
CA GLU A 126 26.37 0.49 -2.53
C GLU A 126 26.56 0.80 -4.00
N PHE A 127 27.59 1.53 -4.34
CA PHE A 127 27.92 1.83 -5.73
C PHE A 127 29.40 2.07 -5.94
N LEU A 128 29.81 1.93 -7.18
CA LEU A 128 31.15 2.30 -7.64
C LEU A 128 31.06 2.86 -9.05
N SER A 129 31.82 3.90 -9.34
CA SER A 129 32.10 4.35 -10.69
C SER A 129 33.57 4.18 -11.03
N ALA A 130 33.84 3.71 -12.26
CA ALA A 130 35.19 3.63 -12.81
C ALA A 130 35.20 4.30 -14.20
N TYR A 131 36.32 4.88 -14.59
CA TYR A 131 36.42 5.60 -15.86
C TYR A 131 37.82 5.59 -16.43
N SER A 132 37.92 5.90 -17.72
CA SER A 132 39.17 6.23 -18.39
C SER A 132 38.95 7.35 -19.38
N THR A 133 39.80 8.38 -19.32
CA THR A 133 39.69 9.55 -20.20
C THR A 133 40.56 9.45 -21.44
N PRO A 134 41.84 9.02 -21.33
CA PRO A 134 42.73 8.99 -22.46
C PRO A 134 42.31 7.96 -23.51
N PRO A 135 42.58 8.21 -24.81
CA PRO A 135 42.35 7.23 -25.84
C PRO A 135 43.19 5.98 -25.61
N GLN A 136 42.57 4.84 -25.73
CA GLN A 136 43.19 3.52 -25.58
C GLN A 136 42.88 2.65 -26.80
N PRO A 137 43.82 1.79 -27.22
CA PRO A 137 43.56 0.83 -28.29
C PRO A 137 42.69 -0.30 -27.80
N GLY A 138 41.72 -0.68 -28.60
CA GLY A 138 40.86 -1.84 -28.37
C GLY A 138 40.89 -2.80 -29.57
N ASN A 139 40.74 -4.06 -29.26
CA ASN A 139 40.66 -5.12 -30.27
C ASN A 139 39.35 -5.92 -30.04
N SER A 140 38.89 -6.55 -31.11
CA SER A 140 37.71 -7.40 -31.01
C SER A 140 37.89 -8.51 -29.98
N GLY A 141 36.93 -8.63 -29.03
CA GLY A 141 36.92 -9.64 -27.97
C GLY A 141 37.74 -9.28 -26.74
N THR A 142 38.28 -8.06 -26.66
CA THR A 142 39.04 -7.62 -25.47
C THR A 142 38.18 -6.71 -24.57
N ALA A 143 38.42 -6.84 -23.27
CA ALA A 143 37.77 -5.99 -22.27
C ALA A 143 38.35 -4.58 -22.26
N LEU A 144 37.52 -3.60 -22.00
CA LEU A 144 37.92 -2.20 -21.87
C LEU A 144 38.51 -1.96 -20.48
N ILE A 145 39.62 -1.24 -20.43
CA ILE A 145 40.35 -0.94 -19.20
C ILE A 145 39.89 0.39 -18.62
N PHE A 146 39.56 0.39 -17.34
CA PHE A 146 39.25 1.60 -16.58
C PHE A 146 40.48 1.97 -15.71
N ASP A 147 41.09 3.09 -16.00
CA ASP A 147 42.36 3.48 -15.38
C ASP A 147 42.19 4.22 -14.04
N LYS A 148 40.97 4.66 -13.73
CA LYS A 148 40.64 5.42 -12.53
C LYS A 148 39.35 4.96 -11.88
N ASN A 149 39.31 5.09 -10.56
CA ASN A 149 38.08 5.04 -9.79
C ASN A 149 37.52 6.45 -9.60
N GLY A 150 36.22 6.58 -9.74
CA GLY A 150 35.46 7.77 -9.39
C GLY A 150 34.90 7.68 -7.97
N ASN A 151 33.67 8.13 -7.80
CA ASN A 151 32.99 8.03 -6.52
C ASN A 151 32.56 6.59 -6.24
N SER A 152 32.64 6.21 -4.96
CA SER A 152 32.13 4.92 -4.49
C SER A 152 31.56 5.06 -3.08
N ALA A 153 30.66 4.16 -2.73
CA ALA A 153 30.15 3.99 -1.37
C ALA A 153 29.89 2.51 -1.12
N GLY A 154 30.15 2.07 0.10
CA GLY A 154 30.02 0.68 0.52
C GLY A 154 31.15 -0.23 0.04
N THR A 155 30.92 -1.53 0.13
CA THR A 155 31.91 -2.58 -0.18
C THR A 155 31.40 -3.64 -1.14
N ALA A 156 30.13 -3.56 -1.54
CA ALA A 156 29.51 -4.54 -2.43
C ALA A 156 30.10 -4.54 -3.84
N VAL A 157 30.70 -3.42 -4.28
CA VAL A 157 31.33 -3.31 -5.59
C VAL A 157 32.75 -2.78 -5.45
N SER A 158 33.69 -3.40 -6.12
CA SER A 158 35.10 -3.00 -6.12
C SER A 158 35.70 -3.04 -7.52
N HIS A 159 36.72 -2.18 -7.75
CA HIS A 159 37.48 -2.12 -8.99
C HIS A 159 38.93 -1.74 -8.65
N THR A 160 39.88 -2.39 -9.31
CA THR A 160 41.28 -2.05 -9.24
C THR A 160 41.65 -1.16 -10.42
N GLU A 161 42.22 0.00 -10.18
CA GLU A 161 42.65 0.91 -11.25
C GLU A 161 43.56 0.21 -12.26
N ASN A 162 43.41 0.54 -13.54
CA ASN A 162 44.11 -0.04 -14.69
C ASN A 162 43.75 -1.51 -14.96
N THR A 163 42.55 -1.94 -14.57
CA THR A 163 42.00 -3.24 -14.94
C THR A 163 40.67 -3.12 -15.67
N SER A 164 40.20 -4.22 -16.25
CA SER A 164 38.87 -4.29 -16.89
C SER A 164 37.78 -4.80 -15.94
N GLU A 165 38.18 -5.48 -14.87
CA GLU A 165 37.28 -6.26 -14.01
C GLU A 165 36.66 -5.38 -12.93
N ILE A 166 35.33 -5.37 -12.87
CA ILE A 166 34.57 -4.85 -11.76
C ILE A 166 34.00 -6.00 -10.98
N SER A 167 34.36 -6.11 -9.71
CA SER A 167 34.00 -7.22 -8.86
C SER A 167 32.82 -6.87 -7.96
N ILE A 168 31.76 -7.68 -7.99
CA ILE A 168 30.62 -7.60 -7.11
C ILE A 168 30.78 -8.63 -6.01
N GLN A 169 30.75 -8.17 -4.75
CA GLN A 169 31.05 -8.97 -3.55
C GLN A 169 29.79 -9.47 -2.84
N GLU A 170 28.63 -8.92 -3.14
CA GLU A 170 27.37 -9.25 -2.50
C GLU A 170 26.28 -9.62 -3.52
N PRO A 171 25.43 -10.61 -3.25
CA PRO A 171 24.30 -10.90 -4.13
C PRO A 171 23.28 -9.76 -4.12
N GLY A 172 22.49 -9.65 -5.18
CA GLY A 172 21.48 -8.61 -5.30
C GLY A 172 21.22 -8.20 -6.75
N PHE A 173 20.32 -7.24 -6.89
CA PHE A 173 20.07 -6.57 -8.17
C PHE A 173 20.95 -5.34 -8.30
N TYR A 174 21.61 -5.22 -9.45
CA TYR A 174 22.50 -4.10 -9.72
C TYR A 174 22.11 -3.40 -11.01
N GLU A 175 22.06 -2.08 -10.97
CA GLU A 175 22.02 -1.25 -12.18
C GLU A 175 23.44 -1.00 -12.65
N VAL A 176 23.70 -1.34 -13.92
CA VAL A 176 24.99 -1.12 -14.59
C VAL A 176 24.76 -0.14 -15.73
N SER A 177 25.37 1.02 -15.66
CA SER A 177 25.33 2.05 -16.70
C SER A 177 26.71 2.28 -17.26
N PHE A 178 26.83 2.22 -18.58
CA PHE A 178 28.07 2.42 -19.32
C PHE A 178 27.92 3.51 -20.37
N HIS A 179 28.96 4.28 -20.57
CA HIS A 179 29.11 5.19 -21.71
C HIS A 179 30.58 5.25 -22.17
N GLY A 180 30.78 5.56 -23.43
CA GLY A 180 32.11 5.74 -23.97
C GLY A 180 32.10 6.19 -25.40
N THR A 181 33.24 6.69 -25.88
CA THR A 181 33.45 7.07 -27.26
C THR A 181 34.29 6.02 -27.95
N ALA A 182 33.83 5.55 -29.13
CA ALA A 182 34.59 4.69 -30.02
C ALA A 182 34.95 5.42 -31.30
N ALA A 183 36.13 5.11 -31.85
CA ALA A 183 36.58 5.55 -33.15
C ALA A 183 37.36 4.46 -33.87
N PRO A 184 37.40 4.41 -35.20
CA PRO A 184 38.22 3.48 -35.95
C PRO A 184 39.72 3.62 -35.63
N ALA A 185 40.42 2.52 -35.46
CA ALA A 185 41.89 2.53 -35.39
C ALA A 185 42.48 2.76 -36.78
N SER A 186 43.78 3.11 -36.82
CA SER A 186 44.48 3.28 -38.08
C SER A 186 44.57 1.96 -38.86
N GLY A 187 44.36 2.02 -40.18
CA GLY A 187 44.55 0.87 -41.06
C GLY A 187 43.40 -0.13 -41.11
N VAL A 188 42.24 0.19 -40.50
CA VAL A 188 41.04 -0.64 -40.60
C VAL A 188 40.33 -0.45 -41.94
N THR A 189 39.55 -1.45 -42.35
CA THR A 189 38.68 -1.39 -43.54
C THR A 189 37.25 -0.98 -43.11
N PHE A 190 36.56 -0.30 -44.03
CA PHE A 190 35.19 0.15 -43.83
C PHE A 190 34.20 -0.61 -44.74
N PRO A 191 32.96 -0.83 -44.29
CA PRO A 191 32.41 -0.37 -43.03
C PRO A 191 32.97 -1.18 -41.84
N LEU A 192 33.22 -0.50 -40.70
CA LEU A 192 33.66 -1.10 -39.46
C LEU A 192 32.53 -1.02 -38.45
N ALA A 193 31.98 -2.15 -38.05
CA ALA A 193 31.03 -2.21 -36.97
C ALA A 193 31.78 -2.40 -35.63
N VAL A 194 31.54 -1.53 -34.65
CA VAL A 194 32.06 -1.66 -33.28
C VAL A 194 30.87 -1.83 -32.34
N LEU A 195 30.98 -2.81 -31.47
CA LEU A 195 29.99 -3.15 -30.45
C LEU A 195 30.66 -3.12 -29.08
N PHE A 196 30.08 -2.43 -28.11
CA PHE A 196 30.40 -2.56 -26.70
C PHE A 196 29.26 -3.28 -25.98
N TYR A 197 29.59 -4.29 -25.19
CA TYR A 197 28.60 -5.07 -24.46
C TYR A 197 29.13 -5.51 -23.10
N LEU A 198 28.20 -5.72 -22.16
CA LEU A 198 28.51 -6.19 -20.83
C LEU A 198 28.62 -7.72 -20.79
N GLN A 199 29.62 -8.21 -20.09
CA GLN A 199 29.70 -9.60 -19.64
C GLN A 199 29.62 -9.68 -18.12
N GLN A 200 28.95 -10.73 -17.65
CA GLN A 200 28.92 -11.16 -16.25
C GLN A 200 29.45 -12.59 -16.22
N GLN A 201 30.53 -12.82 -15.47
CA GLN A 201 31.19 -14.13 -15.38
C GLN A 201 31.49 -14.73 -16.76
N GLY A 202 31.96 -13.92 -17.71
CA GLY A 202 32.27 -14.33 -19.07
C GLY A 202 31.05 -14.55 -19.98
N SER A 203 29.83 -14.46 -19.46
CA SER A 203 28.59 -14.61 -20.24
C SER A 203 28.02 -13.25 -20.62
N THR A 204 27.57 -13.10 -21.87
CA THR A 204 26.98 -11.84 -22.35
C THR A 204 25.66 -11.54 -21.64
N VAL A 205 25.53 -10.32 -21.12
CA VAL A 205 24.31 -9.83 -20.52
C VAL A 205 23.36 -9.33 -21.61
N ALA A 206 22.19 -9.95 -21.72
CA ALA A 206 21.20 -9.58 -22.71
C ALA A 206 20.69 -8.14 -22.51
N GLY A 207 20.62 -7.34 -23.56
CA GLY A 207 20.16 -5.95 -23.51
C GLY A 207 21.24 -4.94 -23.10
N ALA A 208 22.39 -5.37 -22.60
CA ALA A 208 23.49 -4.51 -22.21
C ALA A 208 24.53 -4.37 -23.35
N ALA A 209 24.13 -3.74 -24.42
CA ALA A 209 25.00 -3.57 -25.60
C ALA A 209 24.66 -2.30 -26.36
N SER A 210 25.67 -1.73 -27.02
CA SER A 210 25.52 -0.59 -27.93
C SER A 210 26.53 -0.70 -29.07
N SER A 211 26.11 -0.42 -30.29
CA SER A 211 26.95 -0.56 -31.48
C SER A 211 26.84 0.63 -32.41
N HIS A 212 27.89 0.85 -33.19
CA HIS A 212 27.92 1.81 -34.29
C HIS A 212 28.72 1.25 -35.46
N THR A 213 28.27 1.58 -36.68
CA THR A 213 28.99 1.25 -37.91
C THR A 213 29.66 2.48 -38.47
N PHE A 214 30.96 2.49 -38.48
CA PHE A 214 31.79 3.56 -39.04
C PHE A 214 31.97 3.37 -40.53
N HIS A 215 31.98 4.47 -41.27
CA HIS A 215 32.17 4.49 -42.71
C HIS A 215 33.44 5.24 -43.12
N THR A 216 34.00 6.01 -42.22
CA THR A 216 35.24 6.78 -42.43
C THR A 216 36.16 6.74 -41.22
N SER A 217 37.45 6.99 -41.44
CA SER A 217 38.45 7.01 -40.36
C SER A 217 38.37 8.23 -39.45
N SER A 218 37.61 9.26 -39.82
CA SER A 218 37.43 10.47 -39.01
C SER A 218 36.21 10.43 -38.12
N ASP A 219 35.41 9.40 -38.22
CA ASP A 219 34.18 9.27 -37.44
C ASP A 219 34.49 8.89 -35.96
N ALA A 220 33.64 9.35 -35.06
CA ALA A 220 33.59 8.90 -33.68
C ALA A 220 32.15 8.80 -33.24
N ALA A 221 31.85 7.85 -32.41
CA ALA A 221 30.50 7.60 -31.90
C ALA A 221 30.49 7.41 -30.37
N ASN A 222 29.47 7.93 -29.74
CA ASN A 222 29.20 7.64 -28.34
C ASN A 222 28.32 6.39 -28.24
N LEU A 223 28.79 5.43 -27.50
CA LEU A 223 28.12 4.16 -27.22
C LEU A 223 27.74 4.12 -25.76
N SER A 224 26.51 3.75 -25.46
CA SER A 224 26.04 3.66 -24.08
C SER A 224 24.96 2.60 -23.93
N PHE A 225 24.90 1.99 -22.77
CA PHE A 225 23.80 1.09 -22.35
C PHE A 225 23.57 1.23 -20.86
N SER A 226 22.38 0.85 -20.42
CA SER A 226 22.05 0.65 -19.01
C SER A 226 21.23 -0.62 -18.89
N GLN A 227 21.54 -1.45 -17.90
CA GLN A 227 20.86 -2.72 -17.67
C GLN A 227 20.83 -3.04 -16.18
N ILE A 228 19.73 -3.62 -15.73
CA ILE A 228 19.64 -4.24 -14.41
C ILE A 228 20.05 -5.70 -14.55
N ILE A 229 20.99 -6.11 -13.71
CA ILE A 229 21.48 -7.51 -13.66
C ILE A 229 21.12 -8.12 -12.30
N ASP A 230 20.94 -9.44 -12.33
CA ASP A 230 20.78 -10.26 -11.13
C ASP A 230 22.13 -10.96 -10.85
N VAL A 231 22.64 -10.77 -9.63
CA VAL A 231 23.87 -11.40 -9.15
C VAL A 231 23.51 -12.33 -8.00
N THR A 232 23.55 -13.64 -8.27
CA THR A 232 23.25 -14.69 -7.28
C THR A 232 24.51 -15.28 -6.65
N ASP A 233 25.57 -15.42 -7.44
CA ASP A 233 26.82 -16.03 -7.02
C ASP A 233 27.90 -14.96 -6.91
N THR A 234 28.60 -14.90 -5.79
CA THR A 234 29.66 -13.91 -5.53
C THR A 234 30.96 -14.59 -5.08
N PRO A 235 32.12 -13.99 -5.38
CA PRO A 235 32.31 -12.77 -6.16
C PRO A 235 31.92 -12.93 -7.63
N ALA A 236 31.21 -11.94 -8.20
CA ALA A 236 30.89 -11.91 -9.61
C ALA A 236 31.74 -10.84 -10.32
N VAL A 237 32.23 -11.17 -11.51
CA VAL A 237 33.05 -10.26 -12.31
C VAL A 237 32.22 -9.70 -13.47
N LEU A 238 32.25 -8.39 -13.62
CA LEU A 238 31.70 -7.67 -14.76
C LEU A 238 32.81 -7.08 -15.60
N GLU A 239 32.66 -7.17 -16.92
CA GLU A 239 33.56 -6.56 -17.89
C GLU A 239 32.77 -5.95 -19.04
N VAL A 240 33.25 -4.85 -19.58
CA VAL A 240 32.73 -4.30 -20.84
C VAL A 240 33.66 -4.75 -21.98
N ILE A 241 33.15 -5.50 -22.91
CA ILE A 241 33.89 -6.06 -24.01
C ILE A 241 33.67 -5.23 -25.27
N GLY A 242 34.75 -4.90 -25.94
CA GLY A 242 34.71 -4.34 -27.28
C GLY A 242 34.80 -5.43 -28.36
N SER A 243 34.03 -5.29 -29.42
CA SER A 243 34.01 -6.25 -30.54
C SER A 243 33.92 -5.52 -31.86
N GLY A 244 34.30 -6.16 -32.96
CA GLY A 244 34.11 -5.68 -34.31
C GLY A 244 35.37 -5.21 -35.06
N GLY A 245 36.56 -5.53 -34.57
CA GLY A 245 37.84 -5.17 -35.22
C GLY A 245 38.71 -4.31 -34.30
N ASN A 246 39.64 -3.56 -34.90
CA ASN A 246 40.50 -2.66 -34.12
C ASN A 246 39.85 -1.27 -34.03
N PHE A 247 39.79 -0.75 -32.83
CA PHE A 247 39.19 0.55 -32.54
C PHE A 247 40.00 1.31 -31.51
N ILE A 248 39.73 2.57 -31.35
CA ILE A 248 40.18 3.40 -30.25
C ILE A 248 38.97 3.69 -29.37
N TYR A 249 39.10 3.53 -28.07
CA TYR A 249 38.08 3.97 -27.11
C TYR A 249 38.63 5.04 -26.19
N SER A 250 37.76 5.96 -25.77
CA SER A 250 38.11 7.06 -24.87
C SER A 250 36.89 7.55 -24.13
N ASN A 251 37.12 8.32 -23.07
CA ASN A 251 36.03 8.91 -22.27
C ASN A 251 35.01 7.83 -21.84
N ILE A 252 35.49 6.65 -21.51
CA ILE A 252 34.63 5.58 -21.02
C ILE A 252 34.35 5.79 -19.54
N GLY A 253 33.13 5.44 -19.14
CA GLY A 253 32.73 5.39 -17.74
C GLY A 253 31.71 4.30 -17.51
N ILE A 254 31.82 3.65 -16.37
CA ILE A 254 30.87 2.68 -15.88
C ILE A 254 30.47 3.01 -14.46
N THR A 255 29.18 2.86 -14.16
CA THR A 255 28.65 2.95 -12.80
C THR A 255 27.91 1.66 -12.51
N VAL A 256 28.20 1.07 -11.37
CA VAL A 256 27.52 -0.13 -10.86
C VAL A 256 26.94 0.22 -9.50
N GLN A 257 25.63 0.07 -9.36
CA GLN A 257 24.90 0.42 -8.14
C GLN A 257 23.99 -0.72 -7.71
N LYS A 258 24.08 -1.13 -6.45
CA LYS A 258 23.12 -2.09 -5.87
C LYS A 258 21.78 -1.40 -5.66
N ILE A 259 20.71 -1.98 -6.21
CA ILE A 259 19.36 -1.41 -6.16
C ILE A 259 18.38 -2.28 -5.35
N GLY A 260 18.77 -3.49 -5.01
CA GLY A 260 17.93 -4.39 -4.22
C GLY A 260 18.64 -5.68 -3.84
N GLU A 261 18.01 -6.41 -2.93
CA GLU A 261 18.43 -7.75 -2.53
C GLU A 261 17.71 -8.82 -3.35
N ASN A 262 18.35 -9.97 -3.54
CA ASN A 262 17.67 -11.15 -4.06
C ASN A 262 16.72 -11.68 -2.98
N SER A 263 15.49 -11.99 -3.34
CA SER A 263 14.45 -12.51 -2.43
C SER A 263 14.62 -14.00 -2.13
#